data_dc35f17442392f42c8d3ae01f043773e
#
_entry.id   dc35f17442392f42c8d3ae01f043773e
#
_cell.length_a   1.000
_cell.length_b   1.000
_cell.length_c   1.000
_cell.angle_alpha   90.00
_cell.angle_beta   90.00
_cell.angle_gamma   90.00
#
_symmetry.space_group_name_H-M   'P 1'
#
loop_
_entity.id
_entity.type
_entity.pdbx_description
1 polymer ?
#
loop_
_entity_poly.entity_id
_entity_poly.type
_entity_poly.pdbx_seq_one_letter_code
_entity_poly.pdbx_strand_id
1 'polypeptide(L)'
;KGRLVGLGSASAYVPFARAEAYGSSKAAIHYLMKTLQISLAPFDVAVSLVVPGFVDTPMTEQNDFPMPFLQTPQQASQAIRDGIEAEHEVIEFPRKLTLPLKTLGTLPDMAWQQVSKQLYKKS
;
A
#
# COMPACT_ATOMS: atom_id res chain seq x y z
N LYS A 1 1.60 -22.02 -15.87
CA LYS A 1 2.31 -21.38 -14.77
C LYS A 1 2.55 -19.90 -15.08
N GLY A 2 2.16 -19.04 -14.21
CA GLY A 2 2.32 -17.60 -14.43
C GLY A 2 2.33 -16.82 -13.14
N ARG A 3 2.53 -15.51 -13.27
CA ARG A 3 2.53 -14.59 -12.13
C ARG A 3 1.80 -13.32 -12.52
N LEU A 4 0.91 -12.88 -11.63
CA LEU A 4 0.20 -11.63 -11.76
C LEU A 4 0.60 -10.73 -10.61
N VAL A 5 1.03 -9.52 -10.92
CA VAL A 5 1.47 -8.54 -9.90
C VAL A 5 0.58 -7.31 -9.99
N GLY A 6 -0.08 -6.97 -8.89
CA GLY A 6 -0.91 -5.78 -8.81
C GLY A 6 -0.24 -4.72 -7.95
N LEU A 7 -0.34 -3.47 -8.37
CA LEU A 7 0.27 -2.35 -7.67
C LEU A 7 -0.78 -1.61 -6.85
N GLY A 8 -0.72 -1.79 -5.53
CA GLY A 8 -1.60 -1.12 -4.59
C GLY A 8 -0.92 0.10 -3.98
N SER A 9 -1.23 0.38 -2.72
CA SER A 9 -0.66 1.50 -1.98
C SER A 9 -0.95 1.36 -0.49
N ALA A 10 -0.05 1.84 0.34
CA ALA A 10 -0.27 1.91 1.79
C ALA A 10 -1.49 2.77 2.12
N SER A 11 -1.88 3.70 1.23
CA SER A 11 -3.08 4.53 1.42
C SER A 11 -4.38 3.72 1.42
N ALA A 12 -4.33 2.44 1.02
CA ALA A 12 -5.50 1.58 1.06
C ALA A 12 -5.72 0.97 2.45
N TYR A 13 -4.74 1.04 3.34
CA TYR A 13 -4.87 0.45 4.68
C TYR A 13 -5.77 1.26 5.61
N VAL A 14 -5.77 2.58 5.46
CA VAL A 14 -6.62 3.49 6.22
C VAL A 14 -7.05 4.63 5.32
N PRO A 15 -8.24 5.24 5.55
CA PRO A 15 -8.68 6.36 4.73
C PRO A 15 -7.91 7.64 5.05
N PHE A 16 -7.22 8.18 4.06
CA PHE A 16 -6.51 9.45 4.18
C PHE A 16 -7.38 10.59 3.65
N ALA A 17 -7.39 11.71 4.39
CA ALA A 17 -8.06 12.92 3.92
C ALA A 17 -7.43 13.40 2.60
N ARG A 18 -8.25 13.92 1.72
CA ARG A 18 -7.84 14.44 0.41
C ARG A 18 -7.33 13.36 -0.55
N ALA A 19 -7.52 12.08 -0.20
CA ALA A 19 -7.14 10.96 -1.05
C ALA A 19 -8.35 10.10 -1.42
N GLU A 20 -9.54 10.73 -1.54
CA GLU A 20 -10.79 10.01 -1.74
C GLU A 20 -10.76 9.15 -3.00
N ALA A 21 -10.37 9.73 -4.13
CA ALA A 21 -10.31 8.99 -5.40
C ALA A 21 -9.13 8.04 -5.45
N TYR A 22 -7.93 8.53 -5.09
CA TYR A 22 -6.72 7.71 -5.14
C TYR A 22 -6.81 6.54 -4.16
N GLY A 23 -7.17 6.82 -2.89
CA GLY A 23 -7.25 5.79 -1.86
C GLY A 23 -8.30 4.74 -2.17
N SER A 24 -9.48 5.15 -2.65
CA SER A 24 -10.54 4.21 -2.99
C SER A 24 -10.15 3.35 -4.19
N SER A 25 -9.48 3.91 -5.20
CA SER A 25 -9.01 3.14 -6.33
C SER A 25 -7.97 2.09 -5.92
N LYS A 26 -7.07 2.44 -5.01
CA LYS A 26 -6.06 1.49 -4.52
C LYS A 26 -6.68 0.44 -3.60
N ALA A 27 -7.69 0.81 -2.81
CA ALA A 27 -8.43 -0.16 -2.00
C ALA A 27 -9.14 -1.20 -2.88
N ALA A 28 -9.67 -0.76 -4.02
CA ALA A 28 -10.29 -1.66 -4.98
C ALA A 28 -9.26 -2.66 -5.54
N ILE A 29 -8.05 -2.19 -5.84
CA ILE A 29 -6.97 -3.07 -6.30
C ILE A 29 -6.61 -4.09 -5.23
N HIS A 30 -6.50 -3.66 -3.96
CA HIS A 30 -6.21 -4.59 -2.85
C HIS A 30 -7.26 -5.69 -2.77
N TYR A 31 -8.54 -5.33 -2.83
CA TYR A 31 -9.62 -6.29 -2.78
C TYR A 31 -9.52 -7.27 -3.97
N LEU A 32 -9.35 -6.73 -5.18
CA LEU A 32 -9.25 -7.52 -6.39
C LEU A 32 -8.10 -8.52 -6.32
N MET A 33 -6.90 -8.05 -5.95
CA MET A 33 -5.73 -8.92 -5.93
C MET A 33 -5.87 -10.02 -4.88
N LYS A 34 -6.42 -9.70 -3.70
CA LYS A 34 -6.66 -10.71 -2.67
C LYS A 34 -7.67 -11.76 -3.12
N THR A 35 -8.70 -11.34 -3.84
CA THR A 35 -9.67 -12.26 -4.43
C THR A 35 -9.00 -13.18 -5.46
N LEU A 36 -8.16 -12.59 -6.31
CA LEU A 36 -7.46 -13.35 -7.34
C LEU A 36 -6.46 -14.35 -6.74
N GLN A 37 -5.86 -14.04 -5.60
CA GLN A 37 -5.00 -15.00 -4.90
C GLN A 37 -5.76 -16.30 -4.61
N ILE A 38 -7.04 -16.16 -4.25
CA ILE A 38 -7.89 -17.32 -3.98
C ILE A 38 -8.33 -18.00 -5.29
N SER A 39 -8.85 -17.18 -6.21
CA SER A 39 -9.47 -17.71 -7.43
C SER A 39 -8.48 -18.37 -8.38
N LEU A 40 -7.25 -17.86 -8.44
CA LEU A 40 -6.25 -18.36 -9.38
C LEU A 40 -5.32 -19.41 -8.80
N ALA A 41 -5.41 -19.68 -7.50
CA ALA A 41 -4.57 -20.71 -6.88
C ALA A 41 -4.68 -22.08 -7.58
N PRO A 42 -5.89 -22.56 -7.95
CA PRO A 42 -6.00 -23.85 -8.62
C PRO A 42 -5.37 -23.91 -10.01
N PHE A 43 -5.07 -22.76 -10.60
CA PHE A 43 -4.54 -22.68 -11.98
C PHE A 43 -3.03 -22.48 -12.03
N ASP A 44 -2.35 -22.63 -10.90
CA ASP A 44 -0.90 -22.45 -10.79
C ASP A 44 -0.46 -21.07 -11.27
N VAL A 45 -1.24 -20.05 -10.91
CA VAL A 45 -0.91 -18.65 -11.15
C VAL A 45 -0.65 -17.99 -9.81
N ALA A 46 0.58 -17.53 -9.60
CA ALA A 46 0.95 -16.80 -8.40
C ALA A 46 0.48 -15.35 -8.52
N VAL A 47 -0.11 -14.84 -7.46
CA VAL A 47 -0.63 -13.45 -7.44
C VAL A 47 0.04 -12.70 -6.30
N SER A 48 0.68 -11.59 -6.63
CA SER A 48 1.37 -10.75 -5.64
C SER A 48 0.77 -9.35 -5.63
N LEU A 49 0.49 -8.84 -4.44
CA LEU A 49 0.06 -7.47 -4.23
C LEU A 49 1.23 -6.64 -3.72
N VAL A 50 1.62 -5.61 -4.47
CA VAL A 50 2.68 -4.69 -4.07
C VAL A 50 2.04 -3.51 -3.36
N VAL A 51 2.53 -3.21 -2.15
CA VAL A 51 1.97 -2.13 -1.33
C VAL A 51 3.09 -1.15 -0.96
N PRO A 52 3.36 -0.16 -1.84
CA PRO A 52 4.39 0.83 -1.53
C PRO A 52 3.87 1.91 -0.59
N GLY A 53 4.77 2.44 0.24
CA GLY A 53 4.53 3.67 0.96
C GLY A 53 4.85 4.87 0.08
N PHE A 54 5.54 5.86 0.63
CA PHE A 54 5.92 7.04 -0.14
C PHE A 54 7.22 6.78 -0.90
N VAL A 55 7.18 7.01 -2.21
CA VAL A 55 8.33 6.87 -3.09
C VAL A 55 8.59 8.22 -3.76
N ASP A 56 9.85 8.64 -3.76
CA ASP A 56 10.26 9.91 -4.35
C ASP A 56 10.19 9.84 -5.87
N THR A 57 9.11 10.36 -6.44
CA THR A 57 8.85 10.39 -7.87
C THR A 57 8.34 11.78 -8.25
N PRO A 58 8.30 12.12 -9.54
CA PRO A 58 7.68 13.40 -9.94
C PRO A 58 6.25 13.57 -9.44
N MET A 59 5.51 12.48 -9.30
CA MET A 59 4.15 12.53 -8.76
C MET A 59 4.13 12.99 -7.30
N THR A 60 5.08 12.51 -6.48
CA THR A 60 5.12 12.85 -5.05
C THR A 60 5.77 14.20 -4.78
N GLU A 61 6.55 14.74 -5.72
CA GLU A 61 7.16 16.06 -5.56
C GLU A 61 6.12 17.17 -5.40
N GLN A 62 4.90 16.95 -5.89
CA GLN A 62 3.82 17.92 -5.79
C GLN A 62 3.07 17.85 -4.46
N ASN A 63 3.38 16.88 -3.62
CA ASN A 63 2.72 16.72 -2.34
C ASN A 63 3.23 17.77 -1.34
N ASP A 64 2.28 18.41 -0.65
CA ASP A 64 2.58 19.44 0.34
C ASP A 64 2.39 18.96 1.78
N PHE A 65 2.34 17.64 1.97
CA PHE A 65 2.16 17.03 3.29
C PHE A 65 3.34 16.15 3.65
N PRO A 66 3.53 15.84 4.94
CA PRO A 66 4.63 14.97 5.36
C PRO A 66 4.53 13.59 4.71
N MET A 67 5.68 13.08 4.27
CA MET A 67 5.80 11.75 3.70
C MET A 67 6.84 10.97 4.52
N PRO A 68 6.43 10.40 5.67
CA PRO A 68 7.37 9.69 6.52
C PRO A 68 7.95 8.47 5.82
N PHE A 69 9.23 8.22 6.07
CA PHE A 69 9.95 7.08 5.51
C PHE A 69 9.97 7.07 3.97
N LEU A 70 10.08 8.27 3.37
CA LEU A 70 10.17 8.41 1.92
C LEU A 70 11.32 7.57 1.39
N GLN A 71 11.04 6.76 0.37
CA GLN A 71 12.04 5.89 -0.25
C GLN A 71 12.41 6.38 -1.65
N THR A 72 13.63 6.06 -2.08
CA THR A 72 14.03 6.33 -3.45
C THR A 72 13.38 5.30 -4.39
N PRO A 73 13.26 5.64 -5.71
CA PRO A 73 12.78 4.65 -6.68
C PRO A 73 13.63 3.38 -6.69
N GLN A 74 14.94 3.49 -6.46
CA GLN A 74 15.83 2.35 -6.41
C GLN A 74 15.51 1.41 -5.25
N GLN A 75 15.24 1.99 -4.07
CA GLN A 75 14.85 1.20 -2.91
C GLN A 75 13.52 0.48 -3.15
N ALA A 76 12.55 1.19 -3.73
CA ALA A 76 11.25 0.61 -4.06
C ALA A 76 11.39 -0.51 -5.07
N SER A 77 12.15 -0.29 -6.14
CA SER A 77 12.39 -1.29 -7.18
C SER A 77 13.02 -2.56 -6.59
N GLN A 78 14.02 -2.39 -5.72
CA GLN A 78 14.69 -3.53 -5.12
C GLN A 78 13.75 -4.32 -4.21
N ALA A 79 12.92 -3.63 -3.43
CA ALA A 79 11.95 -4.28 -2.56
C ALA A 79 10.95 -5.12 -3.37
N ILE A 80 10.47 -4.57 -4.49
CA ILE A 80 9.54 -5.28 -5.37
C ILE A 80 10.21 -6.53 -5.96
N ARG A 81 11.42 -6.39 -6.46
CA ARG A 81 12.15 -7.51 -7.07
C ARG A 81 12.40 -8.62 -6.05
N ASP A 82 12.86 -8.24 -4.85
CA ASP A 82 13.13 -9.21 -3.79
C ASP A 82 11.85 -9.97 -3.41
N GLY A 83 10.73 -9.24 -3.30
CA GLY A 83 9.45 -9.85 -2.95
C GLY A 83 8.93 -10.80 -4.03
N ILE A 84 9.10 -10.43 -5.29
CA ILE A 84 8.70 -11.28 -6.42
C ILE A 84 9.55 -12.56 -6.44
N GLU A 85 10.87 -12.42 -6.28
CA GLU A 85 11.77 -13.57 -6.27
C GLU A 85 11.46 -14.51 -5.11
N ALA A 86 11.08 -13.97 -3.95
CA ALA A 86 10.70 -14.76 -2.77
C ALA A 86 9.28 -15.30 -2.86
N GLU A 87 8.54 -14.96 -3.92
CA GLU A 87 7.15 -15.40 -4.16
C GLU A 87 6.19 -14.96 -3.04
N HIS A 88 6.42 -13.78 -2.47
CA HIS A 88 5.53 -13.22 -1.45
C HIS A 88 4.19 -12.82 -2.06
N GLU A 89 3.10 -13.14 -1.35
CA GLU A 89 1.76 -12.74 -1.77
C GLU A 89 1.50 -11.26 -1.54
N VAL A 90 2.12 -10.69 -0.51
CA VAL A 90 2.04 -9.25 -0.22
C VAL A 90 3.47 -8.73 -0.09
N ILE A 91 3.79 -7.73 -0.91
CA ILE A 91 5.11 -7.10 -0.95
C ILE A 91 4.92 -5.66 -0.48
N GLU A 92 5.09 -5.42 0.80
CA GLU A 92 4.88 -4.08 1.38
C GLU A 92 6.20 -3.49 1.87
N PHE A 93 6.35 -2.17 1.67
CA PHE A 93 7.58 -1.46 2.03
C PHE A 93 7.32 0.05 2.14
N PRO A 94 8.02 0.75 3.04
CA PRO A 94 8.80 0.19 4.13
C PRO A 94 7.88 -0.28 5.25
N ARG A 95 8.25 -1.36 5.91
CA ARG A 95 7.41 -1.92 6.97
C ARG A 95 7.23 -0.97 8.15
N LYS A 96 8.17 -0.06 8.35
CA LYS A 96 8.07 0.97 9.39
C LYS A 96 6.82 1.83 9.21
N LEU A 97 6.36 1.98 7.97
CA LEU A 97 5.13 2.73 7.65
C LEU A 97 3.94 1.78 7.50
N THR A 98 4.11 0.69 6.75
CA THR A 98 2.97 -0.16 6.36
C THR A 98 2.41 -0.96 7.54
N LEU A 99 3.26 -1.46 8.45
CA LEU A 99 2.76 -2.24 9.58
C LEU A 99 1.92 -1.41 10.55
N PRO A 100 2.33 -0.18 10.96
CA PRO A 100 1.46 0.65 11.79
C PRO A 100 0.14 1.00 11.11
N LEU A 101 0.17 1.35 9.82
CA LEU A 101 -1.06 1.69 9.09
C LEU A 101 -1.98 0.49 8.97
N LYS A 102 -1.42 -0.67 8.68
CA LYS A 102 -2.18 -1.91 8.58
C LYS A 102 -2.85 -2.25 9.91
N THR A 103 -2.11 -2.09 11.01
CA THR A 103 -2.63 -2.33 12.36
C THR A 103 -3.77 -1.36 12.66
N LEU A 104 -3.59 -0.07 12.37
CA LEU A 104 -4.64 0.93 12.57
C LEU A 104 -5.88 0.62 11.74
N GLY A 105 -5.70 0.07 10.55
CA GLY A 105 -6.81 -0.32 9.68
C GLY A 105 -7.63 -1.49 10.19
N THR A 106 -7.10 -2.29 11.13
CA THR A 106 -7.85 -3.39 11.74
C THR A 106 -8.63 -2.97 12.98
N LEU A 107 -8.38 -1.76 13.49
CA LEU A 107 -9.09 -1.21 14.64
C LEU A 107 -10.39 -0.55 14.19
N PRO A 108 -11.32 -0.25 15.12
CA PRO A 108 -12.52 0.51 14.75
C PRO A 108 -12.16 1.82 14.07
N ASP A 109 -13.00 2.26 13.15
CA ASP A 109 -12.76 3.50 12.38
C ASP A 109 -12.44 4.69 13.26
N MET A 110 -13.05 4.75 14.45
CA MET A 110 -12.83 5.83 15.40
C MET A 110 -11.34 5.99 15.76
N ALA A 111 -10.60 4.87 15.86
CA ALA A 111 -9.19 4.93 16.23
C ALA A 111 -8.37 5.68 15.18
N TRP A 112 -8.57 5.35 13.90
CA TRP A 112 -7.88 6.06 12.83
C TRP A 112 -8.36 7.50 12.72
N GLN A 113 -9.67 7.74 12.89
CA GLN A 113 -10.21 9.09 12.83
C GLN A 113 -9.58 10.01 13.87
N GLN A 114 -9.34 9.50 15.07
CA GLN A 114 -8.68 10.30 16.11
C GLN A 114 -7.24 10.62 15.74
N VAL A 115 -6.48 9.64 15.26
CA VAL A 115 -5.10 9.85 14.81
C VAL A 115 -5.07 10.82 13.63
N SER A 116 -5.97 10.61 12.67
CA SER A 116 -6.03 11.44 11.46
C SER A 116 -6.34 12.90 11.78
N LYS A 117 -7.27 13.15 12.70
CA LYS A 117 -7.61 14.52 13.10
C LYS A 117 -6.40 15.23 13.71
N GLN A 118 -5.57 14.51 14.47
CA GLN A 118 -4.35 15.11 15.03
C GLN A 118 -3.35 15.44 13.94
N LEU A 119 -3.20 14.57 12.95
CA LEU A 119 -2.26 14.78 11.84
C LEU A 119 -2.64 15.99 10.98
N TYR A 120 -3.94 16.22 10.78
CA TYR A 120 -4.42 17.30 9.90
C TYR A 120 -4.86 18.54 10.66
N LYS A 121 -4.70 18.57 11.98
CA LYS A 121 -5.19 19.68 12.81
C LYS A 121 -4.51 21.01 12.49
N LYS A 122 -3.26 20.99 12.04
CA LYS A 122 -2.45 22.18 11.77
C LYS A 122 -2.36 22.54 10.30
N SER A 123 -3.04 21.82 9.44
CA SER A 123 -2.98 22.09 8.00
C SER A 123 -4.03 23.08 7.55
#